data_88d575947a5ca4cf1782dc8714608469
#
_entry.id   88d575947a5ca4cf1782dc8714608469
#
_cell.length_a   1.000
_cell.length_b   1.000
_cell.length_c   1.000
_cell.angle_alpha   90.00
_cell.angle_beta   90.00
_cell.angle_gamma   90.00
#
_symmetry.space_group_name_H-M   'P 1'
#
loop_
_entity.id
_entity.type
_entity.pdbx_description
1 polymer ?
#
loop_
_entity_poly.entity_id
_entity_poly.type
_entity_poly.pdbx_seq_one_letter_code
_entity_poly.pdbx_strand_id
1 'polypeptide(L)'
;MASMASMASVDVLIATYNRPESLVMTLAGVAAQTQRDLRVIVADQSDEPVGERQTILTLRRVIEARGGSVEWHARPQVHGIVEQRDFLLQQASADAILFLDDDVLMEPPVVQRLLATLRTEGCGFVGAFPSGLSHRDDVRPEQQIVEAWQGPVRPEVVEPESPAWERWQLHRAANAYHAARRLAPEQTLRYKVAWLASCILYDRRKLLAVGGFGFWRRLPRYHSGEEALVQNLLMRRWGGCGILPALTYYSQVPTTTLNARGAVDGHALDLLPEMVARYVTPFTKSANPAPSDDDSSPVAQAR
;
A
#
# COMPACT_ATOMS: atom_id res chain seq x y z
N MET A 1 -29.91 -0.63 -22.89
CA MET A 1 -28.47 -0.25 -22.97
C MET A 1 -27.96 -0.17 -21.53
N ALA A 2 -27.23 -1.19 -21.10
CA ALA A 2 -26.59 -1.17 -19.79
C ALA A 2 -25.53 -0.05 -19.78
N SER A 3 -25.64 0.87 -18.82
CA SER A 3 -24.62 1.87 -18.55
C SER A 3 -23.27 1.14 -18.44
N MET A 4 -22.33 1.45 -19.34
CA MET A 4 -20.93 1.10 -19.12
C MET A 4 -20.53 1.82 -17.82
N ALA A 5 -20.46 1.06 -16.73
CA ALA A 5 -19.89 1.58 -15.49
C ALA A 5 -18.51 2.14 -15.87
N SER A 6 -18.30 3.43 -15.68
CA SER A 6 -17.02 4.10 -15.85
C SER A 6 -15.97 3.22 -15.18
N MET A 7 -15.05 2.65 -15.97
CA MET A 7 -13.91 1.94 -15.41
C MET A 7 -13.16 2.96 -14.58
N ALA A 8 -13.15 2.76 -13.25
CA ALA A 8 -12.52 3.75 -12.39
C ALA A 8 -11.04 3.80 -12.70
N SER A 9 -10.56 5.01 -12.95
CA SER A 9 -9.14 5.30 -13.13
C SER A 9 -8.37 4.94 -11.86
N VAL A 10 -7.13 4.50 -12.03
CA VAL A 10 -6.18 4.25 -10.95
C VAL A 10 -4.95 5.11 -11.22
N ASP A 11 -4.56 5.90 -10.23
CA ASP A 11 -3.28 6.59 -10.27
C ASP A 11 -2.19 5.65 -9.69
N VAL A 12 -1.18 5.34 -10.52
CA VAL A 12 0.00 4.55 -10.13
C VAL A 12 1.13 5.50 -9.78
N LEU A 13 1.56 5.49 -8.53
CA LEU A 13 2.50 6.43 -7.94
C LEU A 13 3.86 5.74 -7.72
N ILE A 14 4.91 6.19 -8.42
CA ILE A 14 6.24 5.58 -8.39
C ILE A 14 7.27 6.64 -8.00
N ALA A 15 8.01 6.39 -6.92
CA ALA A 15 9.22 7.13 -6.59
C ALA A 15 10.44 6.36 -7.07
N THR A 16 11.40 7.02 -7.69
CA THR A 16 12.64 6.37 -8.16
C THR A 16 13.89 7.22 -7.86
N TYR A 17 15.02 6.55 -7.63
CA TYR A 17 16.31 7.19 -7.42
C TYR A 17 17.45 6.29 -7.94
N ASN A 18 18.12 6.71 -9.03
CA ASN A 18 19.29 6.05 -9.62
C ASN A 18 19.10 4.56 -9.94
N ARG A 19 17.88 4.13 -10.33
CA ARG A 19 17.53 2.72 -10.61
C ARG A 19 16.83 2.53 -11.96
N PRO A 20 17.40 3.01 -13.07
CA PRO A 20 16.70 2.98 -14.36
C PRO A 20 16.36 1.57 -14.86
N GLU A 21 17.20 0.57 -14.58
CA GLU A 21 16.98 -0.81 -15.02
C GLU A 21 15.79 -1.44 -14.29
N SER A 22 15.69 -1.25 -12.97
CA SER A 22 14.56 -1.71 -12.17
C SER A 22 13.27 -1.00 -12.57
N LEU A 23 13.33 0.32 -12.75
CA LEU A 23 12.19 1.12 -13.20
C LEU A 23 11.65 0.67 -14.55
N VAL A 24 12.53 0.30 -15.50
CA VAL A 24 12.14 -0.28 -16.80
C VAL A 24 11.32 -1.56 -16.60
N MET A 25 11.75 -2.45 -15.70
CA MET A 25 11.01 -3.68 -15.38
C MET A 25 9.63 -3.35 -14.76
N THR A 26 9.59 -2.42 -13.82
CA THR A 26 8.34 -1.98 -13.17
C THR A 26 7.37 -1.38 -14.19
N LEU A 27 7.85 -0.46 -15.04
CA LEU A 27 7.03 0.15 -16.11
C LEU A 27 6.55 -0.88 -17.15
N ALA A 28 7.35 -1.90 -17.44
CA ALA A 28 6.92 -3.00 -18.31
C ALA A 28 5.76 -3.79 -17.68
N GLY A 29 5.83 -4.07 -16.37
CA GLY A 29 4.73 -4.66 -15.61
C GLY A 29 3.47 -3.79 -15.61
N VAL A 30 3.61 -2.47 -15.46
CA VAL A 30 2.49 -1.51 -15.56
C VAL A 30 1.90 -1.51 -16.98
N ALA A 31 2.74 -1.45 -18.00
CA ALA A 31 2.30 -1.49 -19.41
C ALA A 31 1.55 -2.78 -19.77
N ALA A 32 1.85 -3.88 -19.11
CA ALA A 32 1.21 -5.19 -19.34
C ALA A 32 -0.14 -5.36 -18.64
N GLN A 33 -0.54 -4.47 -17.72
CA GLN A 33 -1.75 -4.64 -16.90
C GLN A 33 -3.01 -4.81 -17.76
N THR A 34 -3.94 -5.65 -17.27
CA THR A 34 -5.28 -5.81 -17.88
C THR A 34 -6.16 -4.59 -17.64
N GLN A 35 -5.99 -3.92 -16.51
CA GLN A 35 -6.57 -2.60 -16.26
C GLN A 35 -5.93 -1.58 -17.21
N ARG A 36 -6.74 -0.86 -18.02
CA ARG A 36 -6.25 0.02 -19.09
C ARG A 36 -6.16 1.48 -18.70
N ASP A 37 -7.13 1.96 -17.95
CA ASP A 37 -7.21 3.37 -17.54
C ASP A 37 -6.31 3.60 -16.32
N LEU A 38 -4.99 3.62 -16.58
CA LEU A 38 -3.96 3.87 -15.59
C LEU A 38 -3.30 5.22 -15.87
N ARG A 39 -3.29 6.11 -14.89
CA ARG A 39 -2.43 7.29 -14.90
C ARG A 39 -1.20 7.00 -14.04
N VAL A 40 -0.04 6.95 -14.67
CA VAL A 40 1.26 6.70 -14.00
C VAL A 40 1.90 8.04 -13.68
N ILE A 41 2.24 8.26 -12.41
CA ILE A 41 2.88 9.49 -11.93
C ILE A 41 4.23 9.08 -11.33
N VAL A 42 5.32 9.55 -11.93
CA VAL A 42 6.68 9.22 -11.50
C VAL A 42 7.35 10.44 -10.88
N ALA A 43 7.90 10.28 -9.67
CA ALA A 43 8.79 11.24 -9.03
C ALA A 43 10.24 10.73 -9.13
N ASP A 44 11.01 11.31 -10.05
CA ASP A 44 12.37 10.93 -10.35
C ASP A 44 13.36 11.84 -9.61
N GLN A 45 14.08 11.27 -8.64
CA GLN A 45 15.11 11.94 -7.85
C GLN A 45 16.53 11.63 -8.32
N SER A 46 16.66 10.93 -9.45
CA SER A 46 17.97 10.52 -9.95
C SER A 46 18.89 11.73 -10.17
N ASP A 47 20.18 11.56 -9.92
CA ASP A 47 21.19 12.59 -10.11
C ASP A 47 21.22 13.04 -11.58
N GLU A 48 21.07 12.07 -12.50
CA GLU A 48 20.73 12.30 -13.90
C GLU A 48 19.31 11.78 -14.15
N PRO A 49 18.34 12.66 -14.51
CA PRO A 49 16.96 12.24 -14.75
C PRO A 49 16.87 11.11 -15.77
N VAL A 50 16.18 10.02 -15.39
CA VAL A 50 16.13 8.81 -16.22
C VAL A 50 14.98 8.80 -17.21
N GLY A 51 14.03 9.72 -17.09
CA GLY A 51 12.80 9.78 -17.88
C GLY A 51 12.99 9.90 -19.39
N GLU A 52 14.13 10.44 -19.84
CA GLU A 52 14.48 10.62 -21.25
C GLU A 52 15.24 9.42 -21.86
N ARG A 53 15.52 8.37 -21.06
CA ARG A 53 16.14 7.15 -21.60
C ARG A 53 15.22 6.47 -22.61
N GLN A 54 15.74 6.06 -23.75
CA GLN A 54 14.96 5.53 -24.88
C GLN A 54 14.03 4.37 -24.49
N THR A 55 14.48 3.48 -23.61
CA THR A 55 13.66 2.35 -23.13
C THR A 55 12.47 2.83 -22.29
N ILE A 56 12.68 3.82 -21.43
CA ILE A 56 11.64 4.42 -20.61
C ILE A 56 10.63 5.17 -21.49
N LEU A 57 11.11 5.98 -22.44
CA LEU A 57 10.25 6.66 -23.42
C LEU A 57 9.40 5.66 -24.22
N THR A 58 9.98 4.52 -24.59
CA THR A 58 9.22 3.46 -25.28
C THR A 58 8.08 2.92 -24.40
N LEU A 59 8.35 2.63 -23.13
CA LEU A 59 7.33 2.11 -22.21
C LEU A 59 6.24 3.15 -21.90
N ARG A 60 6.59 4.43 -21.78
CA ARG A 60 5.61 5.52 -21.67
C ARG A 60 4.66 5.52 -22.85
N ARG A 61 5.19 5.46 -24.07
CA ARG A 61 4.37 5.40 -25.31
C ARG A 61 3.50 4.13 -25.38
N VAL A 62 4.00 2.99 -24.89
CA VAL A 62 3.19 1.75 -24.80
C VAL A 62 2.04 1.92 -23.83
N ILE A 63 2.25 2.50 -22.65
CA ILE A 63 1.20 2.80 -21.67
C ILE A 63 0.14 3.72 -22.30
N GLU A 64 0.57 4.79 -22.96
CA GLU A 64 -0.31 5.76 -23.62
C GLU A 64 -1.09 5.11 -24.78
N ALA A 65 -0.44 4.30 -25.63
CA ALA A 65 -1.09 3.57 -26.72
C ALA A 65 -2.12 2.56 -26.22
N ARG A 66 -2.03 2.14 -24.95
CA ARG A 66 -2.99 1.23 -24.31
C ARG A 66 -4.11 1.95 -23.56
N GLY A 67 -4.20 3.29 -23.67
CA GLY A 67 -5.25 4.13 -23.08
C GLY A 67 -4.91 4.70 -21.71
N GLY A 68 -3.70 4.53 -21.21
CA GLY A 68 -3.21 5.18 -20.00
C GLY A 68 -2.55 6.53 -20.27
N SER A 69 -1.97 7.12 -19.23
CA SER A 69 -1.14 8.34 -19.34
C SER A 69 0.06 8.26 -18.41
N VAL A 70 1.13 9.01 -18.74
CA VAL A 70 2.34 9.05 -17.91
C VAL A 70 2.73 10.50 -17.65
N GLU A 71 2.80 10.85 -16.38
CA GLU A 71 3.26 12.13 -15.87
C GLU A 71 4.61 11.95 -15.17
N TRP A 72 5.59 12.80 -15.51
CA TRP A 72 6.96 12.66 -15.04
C TRP A 72 7.43 13.93 -14.35
N HIS A 73 7.85 13.80 -13.08
CA HIS A 73 8.38 14.89 -12.28
C HIS A 73 9.85 14.64 -11.96
N ALA A 74 10.74 15.37 -12.62
CA ALA A 74 12.15 15.40 -12.25
C ALA A 74 12.31 16.20 -10.94
N ARG A 75 12.89 15.58 -9.93
CA ARG A 75 13.11 16.15 -8.60
C ARG A 75 14.56 15.91 -8.14
N PRO A 76 15.54 16.60 -8.71
CA PRO A 76 16.96 16.28 -8.52
C PRO A 76 17.48 16.48 -7.08
N GLN A 77 16.70 17.07 -6.20
CA GLN A 77 17.05 17.17 -4.78
C GLN A 77 16.66 15.87 -4.07
N VAL A 78 17.59 15.34 -3.31
CA VAL A 78 17.39 14.09 -2.58
C VAL A 78 16.59 14.34 -1.30
N HIS A 79 15.34 13.92 -1.30
CA HIS A 79 14.43 13.91 -0.15
C HIS A 79 14.33 12.48 0.42
N GLY A 80 13.70 12.33 1.57
CA GLY A 80 13.34 11.02 2.09
C GLY A 80 12.15 10.41 1.34
N ILE A 81 11.98 9.09 1.41
CA ILE A 81 10.92 8.37 0.69
C ILE A 81 9.51 8.89 1.06
N VAL A 82 9.25 9.25 2.31
CA VAL A 82 7.94 9.75 2.76
C VAL A 82 7.60 11.09 2.14
N GLU A 83 8.58 11.98 1.95
CA GLU A 83 8.35 13.24 1.25
C GLU A 83 7.96 12.99 -0.22
N GLN A 84 8.58 12.01 -0.88
CA GLN A 84 8.21 11.66 -2.26
C GLN A 84 6.82 11.06 -2.34
N ARG A 85 6.44 10.20 -1.38
CA ARG A 85 5.08 9.65 -1.30
C ARG A 85 4.04 10.74 -1.02
N ASP A 86 4.35 11.71 -0.17
CA ASP A 86 3.47 12.87 0.07
C ASP A 86 3.30 13.72 -1.19
N PHE A 87 4.40 14.03 -1.88
CA PHE A 87 4.37 14.74 -3.16
C PHE A 87 3.51 14.01 -4.20
N LEU A 88 3.75 12.71 -4.41
CA LEU A 88 2.99 11.89 -5.35
C LEU A 88 1.50 11.84 -5.00
N LEU A 89 1.17 11.72 -3.70
CA LEU A 89 -0.22 11.76 -3.23
C LEU A 89 -0.91 13.07 -3.55
N GLN A 90 -0.18 14.20 -3.51
CA GLN A 90 -0.71 15.52 -3.87
C GLN A 90 -0.96 15.67 -5.38
N GLN A 91 -0.24 14.92 -6.24
CA GLN A 91 -0.50 14.89 -7.69
C GLN A 91 -1.67 13.96 -8.04
N ALA A 92 -2.01 13.03 -7.16
CA ALA A 92 -3.04 12.02 -7.43
C ALA A 92 -4.45 12.61 -7.37
N SER A 93 -5.33 12.18 -8.29
CA SER A 93 -6.71 12.62 -8.39
C SER A 93 -7.74 11.47 -8.41
N ALA A 94 -7.32 10.26 -8.80
CA ALA A 94 -8.18 9.08 -8.81
C ALA A 94 -8.64 8.69 -7.39
N ASP A 95 -9.80 8.02 -7.29
CA ASP A 95 -10.32 7.51 -6.00
C ASP A 95 -9.48 6.35 -5.46
N ALA A 96 -8.87 5.56 -6.34
CA ALA A 96 -7.96 4.48 -6.01
C ALA A 96 -6.53 4.84 -6.46
N ILE A 97 -5.57 4.72 -5.55
CA ILE A 97 -4.16 5.06 -5.81
C ILE A 97 -3.28 3.88 -5.45
N LEU A 98 -2.41 3.49 -6.37
CA LEU A 98 -1.44 2.42 -6.19
C LEU A 98 -0.05 3.02 -5.94
N PHE A 99 0.46 2.90 -4.72
CA PHE A 99 1.90 3.08 -4.49
C PHE A 99 2.64 1.83 -4.94
N LEU A 100 3.59 2.01 -5.84
CA LEU A 100 4.37 0.95 -6.45
C LEU A 100 5.84 1.32 -6.39
N ASP A 101 6.67 0.45 -5.79
CA ASP A 101 8.11 0.65 -5.75
C ASP A 101 8.72 0.40 -7.15
N ASP A 102 9.86 1.06 -7.41
CA ASP A 102 10.52 1.09 -8.72
C ASP A 102 11.27 -0.21 -9.09
N ASP A 103 11.18 -1.23 -8.24
CA ASP A 103 11.82 -2.54 -8.42
C ASP A 103 10.82 -3.71 -8.40
N VAL A 104 9.54 -3.44 -8.62
CA VAL A 104 8.46 -4.44 -8.58
C VAL A 104 7.96 -4.77 -9.99
N LEU A 105 8.03 -6.04 -10.36
CA LEU A 105 7.35 -6.60 -11.53
C LEU A 105 5.96 -7.10 -11.12
N MET A 106 4.92 -6.66 -11.83
CA MET A 106 3.54 -7.13 -11.67
C MET A 106 3.11 -8.01 -12.85
N GLU A 107 2.46 -9.13 -12.56
CA GLU A 107 1.73 -9.86 -13.59
C GLU A 107 0.47 -9.10 -14.04
N PRO A 108 -0.04 -9.36 -15.25
CA PRO A 108 -1.10 -8.56 -15.87
C PRO A 108 -2.38 -8.33 -15.05
N PRO A 109 -2.90 -9.28 -14.22
CA PRO A 109 -4.18 -9.09 -13.52
C PRO A 109 -4.07 -8.34 -12.18
N VAL A 110 -2.86 -7.95 -11.74
CA VAL A 110 -2.63 -7.46 -10.36
C VAL A 110 -3.47 -6.24 -10.04
N VAL A 111 -3.41 -5.18 -10.85
CA VAL A 111 -4.16 -3.93 -10.57
C VAL A 111 -5.67 -4.19 -10.58
N GLN A 112 -6.16 -4.97 -11.52
CA GLN A 112 -7.58 -5.33 -11.59
C GLN A 112 -8.04 -6.08 -10.34
N ARG A 113 -7.24 -7.04 -9.84
CA ARG A 113 -7.55 -7.82 -8.64
C ARG A 113 -7.54 -6.95 -7.38
N LEU A 114 -6.54 -6.08 -7.23
CA LEU A 114 -6.47 -5.13 -6.12
C LEU A 114 -7.69 -4.21 -6.11
N LEU A 115 -8.05 -3.64 -7.26
CA LEU A 115 -9.18 -2.73 -7.41
C LEU A 115 -10.52 -3.42 -7.10
N ALA A 116 -10.73 -4.62 -7.64
CA ALA A 116 -11.92 -5.41 -7.35
C ALA A 116 -12.06 -5.70 -5.85
N THR A 117 -10.95 -6.11 -5.20
CA THR A 117 -10.93 -6.39 -3.76
C THR A 117 -11.20 -5.13 -2.94
N LEU A 118 -10.52 -4.01 -3.25
CA LEU A 118 -10.72 -2.73 -2.53
C LEU A 118 -12.18 -2.27 -2.56
N ARG A 119 -12.83 -2.40 -3.73
CA ARG A 119 -14.24 -2.02 -3.91
C ARG A 119 -15.20 -2.95 -3.16
N THR A 120 -14.97 -4.26 -3.27
CA THR A 120 -15.83 -5.26 -2.62
C THR A 120 -15.76 -5.15 -1.10
N GLU A 121 -14.56 -4.97 -0.56
CA GLU A 121 -14.34 -4.91 0.89
C GLU A 121 -14.61 -3.53 1.49
N GLY A 122 -14.54 -2.48 0.70
CA GLY A 122 -14.65 -1.11 1.21
C GLY A 122 -13.64 -0.78 2.30
N CYS A 123 -12.49 -1.45 2.32
CA CYS A 123 -11.42 -1.25 3.32
C CYS A 123 -10.51 -0.05 3.01
N GLY A 124 -9.51 0.20 3.84
CA GLY A 124 -8.58 1.32 3.66
C GLY A 124 -7.54 1.08 2.59
N PHE A 125 -7.08 -0.17 2.47
CA PHE A 125 -6.07 -0.59 1.49
C PHE A 125 -6.14 -2.08 1.19
N VAL A 126 -5.60 -2.45 0.04
CA VAL A 126 -5.34 -3.83 -0.37
C VAL A 126 -3.94 -3.91 -0.97
N GLY A 127 -3.14 -4.89 -0.56
CA GLY A 127 -1.79 -5.04 -1.09
C GLY A 127 -1.50 -6.41 -1.69
N ALA A 128 -0.57 -6.41 -2.64
CA ALA A 128 0.03 -7.59 -3.24
C ALA A 128 1.53 -7.56 -2.94
N PHE A 129 1.93 -8.15 -1.82
CA PHE A 129 3.33 -8.08 -1.37
C PHE A 129 4.25 -8.86 -2.32
N PRO A 130 5.32 -8.22 -2.87
CA PRO A 130 6.17 -8.88 -3.85
C PRO A 130 7.02 -10.00 -3.25
N SER A 131 7.14 -11.09 -3.98
CA SER A 131 7.97 -12.23 -3.59
C SER A 131 9.40 -12.11 -4.15
N GLY A 132 10.40 -12.34 -3.29
CA GLY A 132 11.80 -12.44 -3.71
C GLY A 132 12.13 -13.85 -4.19
N LEU A 133 12.08 -14.10 -5.49
CA LEU A 133 12.24 -15.44 -6.06
C LEU A 133 13.67 -16.02 -5.93
N SER A 134 14.69 -15.19 -5.68
CA SER A 134 16.03 -15.70 -5.37
C SER A 134 16.10 -16.46 -4.04
N HIS A 135 15.08 -16.29 -3.18
CA HIS A 135 14.93 -17.07 -1.94
C HIS A 135 13.95 -18.25 -2.09
N ARG A 136 13.62 -18.66 -3.33
CA ARG A 136 12.63 -19.70 -3.57
C ARG A 136 12.96 -21.03 -2.88
N ASP A 137 14.23 -21.37 -2.78
CA ASP A 137 14.68 -22.62 -2.20
C ASP A 137 14.87 -22.53 -0.66
N ASP A 138 14.76 -21.34 -0.06
CA ASP A 138 14.71 -21.10 1.37
C ASP A 138 13.26 -21.25 1.87
N VAL A 139 12.86 -22.49 2.13
CA VAL A 139 11.49 -22.83 2.54
C VAL A 139 11.38 -22.81 4.06
N ARG A 140 10.50 -21.96 4.60
CA ARG A 140 10.27 -21.76 6.04
C ARG A 140 8.80 -22.01 6.38
N PRO A 141 8.35 -23.26 6.52
CA PRO A 141 6.93 -23.60 6.70
C PRO A 141 6.28 -22.91 7.90
N GLU A 142 7.02 -22.72 8.99
CA GLU A 142 6.55 -22.07 10.22
C GLU A 142 6.25 -20.57 10.06
N GLN A 143 6.82 -19.94 9.04
CA GLN A 143 6.57 -18.53 8.70
C GLN A 143 5.51 -18.36 7.60
N GLN A 144 4.98 -19.45 7.06
CA GLN A 144 3.97 -19.44 5.99
C GLN A 144 2.54 -19.51 6.51
N ILE A 145 2.31 -19.03 7.73
CA ILE A 145 0.98 -19.00 8.35
C ILE A 145 0.18 -17.85 7.71
N VAL A 146 -0.98 -18.20 7.16
CA VAL A 146 -1.90 -17.24 6.53
C VAL A 146 -3.18 -17.19 7.35
N GLU A 147 -3.44 -16.07 7.99
CA GLU A 147 -4.71 -15.82 8.67
C GLU A 147 -5.70 -15.21 7.68
N ALA A 148 -6.57 -16.04 7.11
CA ALA A 148 -7.56 -15.61 6.14
C ALA A 148 -8.69 -14.80 6.78
N TRP A 149 -9.19 -13.77 6.08
CA TRP A 149 -10.41 -13.10 6.44
C TRP A 149 -11.61 -14.03 6.25
N GLN A 150 -12.34 -14.28 7.35
CA GLN A 150 -13.63 -15.00 7.34
C GLN A 150 -14.75 -13.95 7.21
N GLY A 151 -15.28 -13.79 5.99
CA GLY A 151 -16.24 -12.71 5.69
C GLY A 151 -15.53 -11.38 5.30
N PRO A 152 -16.22 -10.23 5.38
CA PRO A 152 -15.68 -8.95 4.93
C PRO A 152 -14.51 -8.46 5.80
N VAL A 153 -13.62 -7.70 5.20
CA VAL A 153 -12.53 -7.00 5.91
C VAL A 153 -13.13 -5.98 6.87
N ARG A 154 -12.64 -5.95 8.10
CA ARG A 154 -13.16 -5.08 9.18
C ARG A 154 -12.01 -4.31 9.85
N PRO A 155 -12.33 -3.23 10.57
CA PRO A 155 -11.36 -2.57 11.41
C PRO A 155 -10.68 -3.54 12.37
N GLU A 156 -9.36 -3.42 12.49
CA GLU A 156 -8.52 -4.24 13.36
C GLU A 156 -7.40 -3.39 13.97
N VAL A 157 -7.07 -3.67 15.22
CA VAL A 157 -5.94 -3.06 15.91
C VAL A 157 -4.78 -4.05 15.90
N VAL A 158 -3.68 -3.68 15.24
CA VAL A 158 -2.45 -4.47 15.21
C VAL A 158 -1.35 -3.64 15.86
N GLU A 159 -1.05 -3.93 17.11
CA GLU A 159 0.02 -3.25 17.83
C GLU A 159 1.38 -3.83 17.47
N PRO A 160 2.43 -2.99 17.34
CA PRO A 160 3.80 -3.51 17.31
C PRO A 160 4.05 -4.46 18.49
N GLU A 161 4.85 -5.50 18.26
CA GLU A 161 5.20 -6.53 19.26
C GLU A 161 4.04 -7.41 19.75
N SER A 162 2.81 -7.20 19.27
CA SER A 162 1.69 -8.11 19.55
C SER A 162 1.81 -9.42 18.76
N PRO A 163 1.11 -10.50 19.15
CA PRO A 163 1.05 -11.71 18.33
C PRO A 163 0.57 -11.49 16.90
N ALA A 164 -0.34 -10.52 16.69
CA ALA A 164 -0.80 -10.16 15.35
C ALA A 164 0.28 -9.48 14.51
N TRP A 165 1.30 -8.88 15.15
CA TRP A 165 2.43 -8.29 14.43
C TRP A 165 3.26 -9.36 13.71
N GLU A 166 3.34 -10.57 14.24
CA GLU A 166 4.10 -11.69 13.65
C GLU A 166 3.59 -12.11 12.25
N ARG A 167 2.42 -11.64 11.82
CA ARG A 167 1.93 -11.80 10.44
C ARG A 167 2.90 -11.29 9.38
N TRP A 168 3.81 -10.36 9.75
CA TRP A 168 4.84 -9.86 8.84
C TRP A 168 5.79 -10.96 8.35
N GLN A 169 5.94 -12.05 9.09
CA GLN A 169 6.83 -13.15 8.73
C GLN A 169 6.45 -13.80 7.39
N LEU A 170 5.16 -13.77 7.02
CA LEU A 170 4.70 -14.26 5.72
C LEU A 170 5.38 -13.52 4.55
N HIS A 171 5.82 -12.29 4.78
CA HIS A 171 6.45 -11.46 3.75
C HIS A 171 7.98 -11.62 3.66
N ARG A 172 8.55 -12.50 4.47
CA ARG A 172 9.98 -12.81 4.40
C ARG A 172 10.28 -13.77 3.26
N ALA A 173 11.45 -13.58 2.64
CA ALA A 173 11.96 -14.48 1.59
C ALA A 173 10.87 -14.76 0.51
N ALA A 174 10.59 -16.03 0.23
CA ALA A 174 9.54 -16.46 -0.70
C ALA A 174 8.32 -17.08 0.01
N ASN A 175 8.09 -16.77 1.29
CA ASN A 175 7.02 -17.41 2.06
C ASN A 175 5.63 -17.21 1.44
N ALA A 176 5.31 -15.98 0.99
CA ALA A 176 4.03 -15.68 0.33
C ALA A 176 3.84 -16.47 -0.97
N TYR A 177 4.92 -16.65 -1.75
CA TYR A 177 4.93 -17.50 -2.95
C TYR A 177 4.62 -18.97 -2.61
N HIS A 178 5.28 -19.55 -1.59
CA HIS A 178 5.02 -20.90 -1.16
C HIS A 178 3.62 -21.09 -0.58
N ALA A 179 3.12 -20.13 0.19
CA ALA A 179 1.76 -20.15 0.71
C ALA A 179 0.72 -20.12 -0.43
N ALA A 180 0.95 -19.27 -1.44
CA ALA A 180 0.06 -19.13 -2.58
C ALA A 180 -0.07 -20.43 -3.42
N ARG A 181 0.99 -21.22 -3.52
CA ARG A 181 0.96 -22.49 -4.27
C ARG A 181 0.02 -23.55 -3.69
N ARG A 182 -0.48 -23.35 -2.47
CA ARG A 182 -1.49 -24.23 -1.85
C ARG A 182 -2.92 -23.85 -2.22
N LEU A 183 -3.11 -22.73 -2.89
CA LEU A 183 -4.43 -22.26 -3.33
C LEU A 183 -4.83 -22.89 -4.66
N ALA A 184 -6.12 -23.03 -4.90
CA ALA A 184 -6.61 -23.38 -6.22
C ALA A 184 -6.28 -22.28 -7.25
N PRO A 185 -6.05 -22.62 -8.54
CA PRO A 185 -5.56 -21.68 -9.54
C PRO A 185 -6.36 -20.36 -9.65
N GLU A 186 -7.68 -20.43 -9.54
CA GLU A 186 -8.57 -19.26 -9.66
C GLU A 186 -8.90 -18.58 -8.32
N GLN A 187 -8.36 -19.10 -7.21
CA GLN A 187 -8.66 -18.59 -5.89
C GLN A 187 -7.89 -17.29 -5.61
N THR A 188 -8.62 -16.26 -5.15
CA THR A 188 -8.05 -15.10 -4.50
C THR A 188 -8.37 -15.16 -3.00
N LEU A 189 -7.34 -15.30 -2.18
CA LEU A 189 -7.45 -15.31 -0.73
C LEU A 189 -7.13 -13.93 -0.18
N ARG A 190 -8.02 -13.35 0.62
CA ARG A 190 -7.76 -12.15 1.43
C ARG A 190 -7.22 -12.58 2.78
N TYR A 191 -6.12 -11.98 3.20
CA TYR A 191 -5.50 -12.34 4.47
C TYR A 191 -5.19 -11.11 5.33
N LYS A 192 -5.16 -11.32 6.63
CA LYS A 192 -4.82 -10.30 7.61
C LYS A 192 -3.34 -10.03 7.60
N VAL A 193 -2.99 -8.77 7.78
CA VAL A 193 -1.61 -8.30 7.69
C VAL A 193 -1.20 -7.56 8.95
N ALA A 194 0.09 -7.47 9.23
CA ALA A 194 0.64 -6.49 10.14
C ALA A 194 0.86 -5.16 9.39
N TRP A 195 1.45 -5.26 8.22
CA TRP A 195 1.69 -4.21 7.24
C TRP A 195 2.11 -4.85 5.92
N LEU A 196 2.11 -4.07 4.84
CA LEU A 196 2.54 -4.46 3.50
C LEU A 196 3.47 -3.40 2.93
N ALA A 197 4.31 -3.76 1.96
CA ALA A 197 5.17 -2.83 1.25
C ALA A 197 5.06 -3.00 -0.27
N SER A 198 5.56 -2.03 -0.97
CA SER A 198 5.97 -2.05 -2.38
C SER A 198 4.86 -2.10 -3.44
N CYS A 199 3.69 -2.69 -3.18
CA CYS A 199 2.57 -2.73 -4.13
C CYS A 199 1.24 -2.68 -3.37
N ILE A 200 0.75 -1.46 -3.10
CA ILE A 200 -0.41 -1.25 -2.24
C ILE A 200 -1.38 -0.27 -2.86
N LEU A 201 -2.60 -0.72 -3.08
CA LEU A 201 -3.72 0.09 -3.53
C LEU A 201 -4.49 0.64 -2.33
N TYR A 202 -4.61 1.96 -2.25
CA TYR A 202 -5.34 2.69 -1.21
C TYR A 202 -6.62 3.30 -1.74
N ASP A 203 -7.65 3.36 -0.90
CA ASP A 203 -8.73 4.32 -1.06
C ASP A 203 -8.16 5.72 -0.73
N ARG A 204 -8.06 6.57 -1.75
CA ARG A 204 -7.43 7.90 -1.62
C ARG A 204 -8.09 8.76 -0.55
N ARG A 205 -9.42 8.78 -0.49
CA ARG A 205 -10.15 9.57 0.49
C ARG A 205 -9.86 9.12 1.93
N LYS A 206 -9.78 7.81 2.16
CA LYS A 206 -9.46 7.24 3.48
C LYS A 206 -8.01 7.51 3.85
N LEU A 207 -7.09 7.39 2.89
CA LEU A 207 -5.67 7.72 3.11
C LEU A 207 -5.50 9.19 3.51
N LEU A 208 -6.16 10.12 2.82
CA LEU A 208 -6.14 11.54 3.18
C LEU A 208 -6.79 11.80 4.55
N ALA A 209 -7.84 11.06 4.91
CA ALA A 209 -8.53 11.20 6.19
C ALA A 209 -7.69 10.76 7.42
N VAL A 210 -6.59 10.04 7.22
CA VAL A 210 -5.58 9.74 8.26
C VAL A 210 -4.31 10.59 8.12
N GLY A 211 -4.34 11.64 7.29
CA GLY A 211 -3.24 12.58 7.10
C GLY A 211 -2.22 12.18 6.04
N GLY A 212 -2.47 11.07 5.32
CA GLY A 212 -1.58 10.61 4.24
C GLY A 212 -0.14 10.44 4.72
N PHE A 213 0.79 10.97 3.95
CA PHE A 213 2.22 10.98 4.26
C PHE A 213 2.73 12.34 4.77
N GLY A 214 1.83 13.27 5.16
CA GLY A 214 2.18 14.63 5.60
C GLY A 214 3.06 14.72 6.86
N PHE A 215 3.26 13.61 7.55
CA PHE A 215 4.15 13.51 8.72
C PHE A 215 5.66 13.50 8.37
N TRP A 216 6.02 13.49 7.10
CA TRP A 216 7.40 13.42 6.63
C TRP A 216 8.34 14.46 7.28
N ARG A 217 7.84 15.67 7.57
CA ARG A 217 8.61 16.75 8.22
C ARG A 217 9.09 16.43 9.63
N ARG A 218 8.55 15.37 10.22
CA ARG A 218 8.87 14.89 11.57
C ARG A 218 9.87 13.74 11.57
N LEU A 219 10.23 13.24 10.40
CA LEU A 219 11.17 12.14 10.24
C LEU A 219 12.53 12.64 9.76
N PRO A 220 13.63 11.99 10.19
CA PRO A 220 14.93 12.20 9.58
C PRO A 220 14.92 11.74 8.13
N ARG A 221 15.92 12.11 7.35
CA ARG A 221 16.04 11.73 5.94
C ARG A 221 16.03 10.21 5.73
N TYR A 222 16.78 9.49 6.56
CA TYR A 222 16.88 8.03 6.52
C TYR A 222 15.96 7.44 7.60
N HIS A 223 14.84 6.91 7.20
CA HIS A 223 13.82 6.38 8.09
C HIS A 223 13.17 5.13 7.47
N SER A 224 12.39 4.43 8.28
CA SER A 224 11.59 3.28 7.88
C SER A 224 10.23 3.28 8.57
N GLY A 225 9.35 2.34 8.20
CA GLY A 225 8.08 2.10 8.87
C GLY A 225 6.92 3.04 8.50
N GLU A 226 7.07 3.86 7.47
CA GLU A 226 6.06 4.82 7.03
C GLU A 226 4.80 4.15 6.50
N GLU A 227 4.94 3.07 5.75
CA GLU A 227 3.79 2.27 5.27
C GLU A 227 3.09 1.60 6.44
N ALA A 228 3.85 1.04 7.38
CA ALA A 228 3.32 0.42 8.57
C ALA A 228 2.52 1.42 9.42
N LEU A 229 3.01 2.65 9.57
CA LEU A 229 2.30 3.72 10.29
C LEU A 229 0.96 4.03 9.62
N VAL A 230 0.97 4.36 8.34
CA VAL A 230 -0.24 4.76 7.60
C VAL A 230 -1.26 3.62 7.56
N GLN A 231 -0.81 2.39 7.29
CA GLN A 231 -1.68 1.22 7.25
C GLN A 231 -2.27 0.90 8.61
N ASN A 232 -1.51 1.08 9.70
CA ASN A 232 -2.01 0.89 11.05
C ASN A 232 -3.18 1.86 11.37
N LEU A 233 -3.07 3.13 10.95
CA LEU A 233 -4.16 4.10 11.10
C LEU A 233 -5.40 3.72 10.25
N LEU A 234 -5.18 3.26 9.01
CA LEU A 234 -6.24 2.81 8.12
C LEU A 234 -6.92 1.54 8.63
N MET A 235 -6.14 0.55 9.10
CA MET A 235 -6.67 -0.69 9.68
C MET A 235 -7.59 -0.43 10.86
N ARG A 236 -7.24 0.47 11.75
CA ARG A 236 -8.05 0.84 12.92
C ARG A 236 -9.40 1.46 12.55
N ARG A 237 -9.53 2.06 11.37
CA ARG A 237 -10.77 2.73 10.95
C ARG A 237 -11.58 1.95 9.95
N TRP A 238 -10.95 1.26 9.00
CA TRP A 238 -11.62 0.63 7.86
C TRP A 238 -11.11 -0.77 7.54
N GLY A 239 -10.11 -1.25 8.26
CA GLY A 239 -9.44 -2.49 7.92
C GLY A 239 -8.52 -2.37 6.71
N GLY A 240 -7.81 -3.45 6.45
CA GLY A 240 -6.94 -3.64 5.30
C GLY A 240 -6.61 -5.10 5.12
N CYS A 241 -6.14 -5.50 3.95
CA CYS A 241 -5.77 -6.88 3.69
C CYS A 241 -4.67 -7.02 2.63
N GLY A 242 -3.98 -8.15 2.67
CA GLY A 242 -3.21 -8.66 1.56
C GLY A 242 -4.03 -9.62 0.71
N ILE A 243 -3.60 -9.85 -0.55
CA ILE A 243 -4.16 -10.88 -1.43
C ILE A 243 -3.13 -11.93 -1.81
N LEU A 244 -3.54 -13.18 -1.88
CA LEU A 244 -2.76 -14.29 -2.43
C LEU A 244 -3.54 -14.98 -3.56
N PRO A 245 -2.84 -15.45 -4.62
CA PRO A 245 -1.45 -15.16 -4.96
C PRO A 245 -1.26 -13.66 -5.22
N ALA A 246 -0.10 -13.12 -4.79
CA ALA A 246 0.22 -11.71 -5.01
C ALA A 246 0.50 -11.39 -6.47
N LEU A 247 1.13 -12.31 -7.21
CA LEU A 247 1.53 -12.16 -8.61
C LEU A 247 2.44 -10.93 -8.83
N THR A 248 3.25 -10.64 -7.82
CA THR A 248 4.22 -9.55 -7.81
C THR A 248 5.58 -10.08 -7.36
N TYR A 249 6.64 -9.54 -7.94
CA TYR A 249 8.01 -9.97 -7.71
C TYR A 249 8.91 -8.75 -7.62
N TYR A 250 9.91 -8.76 -6.75
CA TYR A 250 10.88 -7.67 -6.66
C TYR A 250 12.27 -8.10 -7.11
N SER A 251 13.02 -7.15 -7.66
CA SER A 251 14.33 -7.40 -8.29
C SER A 251 15.46 -7.33 -7.28
N GLN A 252 15.32 -7.42 -6.03
CA GLN A 252 16.37 -7.52 -5.00
C GLN A 252 17.59 -6.59 -5.22
N VAL A 253 17.35 -5.39 -5.71
CA VAL A 253 18.39 -4.35 -5.81
C VAL A 253 18.66 -3.74 -4.43
N PRO A 254 19.87 -3.20 -4.18
CA PRO A 254 20.17 -2.54 -2.90
C PRO A 254 19.20 -1.41 -2.60
N THR A 255 18.76 -1.31 -1.33
CA THR A 255 17.89 -0.22 -0.90
C THR A 255 18.64 1.12 -0.90
N THR A 256 17.92 2.19 -1.21
CA THR A 256 18.42 3.57 -1.18
C THR A 256 17.98 4.36 0.07
N THR A 257 17.26 3.71 0.98
CA THR A 257 16.68 4.36 2.17
C THR A 257 17.59 4.32 3.40
N LEU A 258 18.76 3.68 3.29
CA LEU A 258 19.73 3.60 4.38
C LEU A 258 20.79 4.70 4.29
N ASN A 259 21.29 5.15 5.45
CA ASN A 259 22.41 6.06 5.55
C ASN A 259 23.75 5.36 5.18
N ALA A 260 24.84 6.12 5.17
CA ALA A 260 26.17 5.60 4.84
C ALA A 260 26.67 4.47 5.77
N ARG A 261 26.04 4.27 6.93
CA ARG A 261 26.34 3.18 7.89
C ARG A 261 25.46 1.95 7.67
N GLY A 262 24.58 1.96 6.65
CA GLY A 262 23.65 0.88 6.39
C GLY A 262 22.48 0.80 7.40
N ALA A 263 22.10 1.93 8.02
CA ALA A 263 21.08 2.01 9.05
C ALA A 263 20.05 3.12 8.75
N VAL A 264 18.93 3.10 9.44
CA VAL A 264 17.98 4.21 9.50
C VAL A 264 18.24 5.06 10.75
N ASP A 265 17.90 6.34 10.68
CA ASP A 265 18.09 7.31 11.78
C ASP A 265 16.79 7.49 12.60
N GLY A 266 15.66 6.92 12.15
CA GLY A 266 14.38 6.98 12.86
C GLY A 266 13.35 6.03 12.30
N HIS A 267 12.28 5.79 13.05
CA HIS A 267 11.20 4.90 12.68
C HIS A 267 9.84 5.61 12.73
N ALA A 268 9.04 5.52 11.67
CA ALA A 268 7.77 6.24 11.60
C ALA A 268 6.76 5.76 12.66
N LEU A 269 6.82 4.51 13.09
CA LEU A 269 5.94 3.99 14.16
C LEU A 269 6.13 4.68 15.51
N ASP A 270 7.23 5.40 15.74
CA ASP A 270 7.40 6.23 16.95
C ASP A 270 6.33 7.33 17.03
N LEU A 271 5.74 7.69 15.87
CA LEU A 271 4.64 8.66 15.78
C LEU A 271 3.25 8.04 16.00
N LEU A 272 3.14 6.70 16.06
CA LEU A 272 1.85 5.99 16.07
C LEU A 272 0.91 6.45 17.20
N PRO A 273 1.34 6.59 18.46
CA PRO A 273 0.42 6.98 19.55
C PRO A 273 -0.25 8.33 19.31
N GLU A 274 0.53 9.32 18.87
CA GLU A 274 0.01 10.67 18.59
C GLU A 274 -0.90 10.67 17.36
N MET A 275 -0.50 9.97 16.30
CA MET A 275 -1.30 9.89 15.06
C MET A 275 -2.62 9.16 15.30
N VAL A 276 -2.66 8.13 16.16
CA VAL A 276 -3.89 7.47 16.60
C VAL A 276 -4.78 8.45 17.37
N ALA A 277 -4.23 9.20 18.32
CA ALA A 277 -4.98 10.22 19.05
C ALA A 277 -5.59 11.27 18.12
N ARG A 278 -4.88 11.65 17.07
CA ARG A 278 -5.32 12.68 16.12
C ARG A 278 -6.33 12.18 15.08
N TYR A 279 -6.12 11.00 14.49
CA TYR A 279 -6.84 10.56 13.30
C TYR A 279 -7.77 9.35 13.52
N VAL A 280 -7.70 8.68 14.67
CA VAL A 280 -8.52 7.50 14.96
C VAL A 280 -9.47 7.75 16.11
N THR A 281 -8.96 8.15 17.28
CA THR A 281 -9.74 8.30 18.51
C THR A 281 -10.97 9.21 18.39
N PRO A 282 -10.95 10.35 17.65
CA PRO A 282 -12.13 11.19 17.52
C PRO A 282 -13.30 10.49 16.81
N PHE A 283 -13.00 9.56 15.90
CA PHE A 283 -14.02 8.86 15.12
C PHE A 283 -14.60 7.63 15.84
N THR A 284 -13.82 6.97 16.69
CA THR A 284 -14.31 5.83 17.48
C THR A 284 -15.21 6.27 18.62
N LYS A 285 -14.99 7.44 19.19
CA LYS A 285 -15.86 8.03 20.22
C LYS A 285 -17.22 8.48 19.69
N SER A 286 -17.30 8.94 18.44
CA SER A 286 -18.58 9.35 17.84
C SER A 286 -19.44 8.16 17.38
N ALA A 287 -18.85 6.98 17.15
CA ALA A 287 -19.56 5.78 16.77
C ALA A 287 -20.20 5.02 17.95
N ASN A 288 -19.83 5.36 19.20
CA ASN A 288 -20.39 4.82 20.42
C ASN A 288 -20.75 5.99 21.35
N PRO A 289 -21.91 6.67 21.16
CA PRO A 289 -22.39 7.61 22.16
C PRO A 289 -22.61 6.82 23.47
N ALA A 290 -22.02 7.30 24.57
CA ALA A 290 -22.27 6.75 25.89
C ALA A 290 -23.80 6.70 26.12
N PRO A 291 -24.34 5.64 26.76
CA PRO A 291 -25.74 5.63 27.14
C PRO A 291 -25.98 6.88 28.00
N SER A 292 -26.99 7.67 27.62
CA SER A 292 -27.41 8.81 28.40
C SER A 292 -27.94 8.30 29.74
N ASP A 293 -27.22 8.62 30.82
CA ASP A 293 -27.72 8.51 32.20
C ASP A 293 -28.83 9.55 32.41
N ASP A 294 -30.01 9.27 31.85
CA ASP A 294 -31.21 10.05 32.10
C ASP A 294 -32.45 9.15 32.04
N ASP A 295 -32.59 8.29 33.02
CA ASP A 295 -33.89 7.66 33.33
C ASP A 295 -34.08 7.62 34.86
N SER A 296 -34.11 8.82 35.42
CA SER A 296 -34.65 9.06 36.80
C SER A 296 -36.09 9.54 36.68
N SER A 297 -36.97 8.65 36.30
CA SER A 297 -38.41 8.88 36.47
C SER A 297 -38.82 8.58 37.92
N PRO A 298 -39.44 9.51 38.65
CA PRO A 298 -39.91 9.26 40.01
C PRO A 298 -41.13 8.30 40.00
N VAL A 299 -40.99 7.24 40.77
CA VAL A 299 -42.11 6.35 41.12
C VAL A 299 -43.17 7.14 41.87
N ALA A 300 -44.29 7.42 41.23
CA ALA A 300 -45.48 7.94 41.87
C ALA A 300 -46.12 6.84 42.74
N GLN A 301 -46.06 6.97 44.05
CA GLN A 301 -46.91 6.24 44.96
C GLN A 301 -48.36 6.75 44.80
N ALA A 302 -49.29 5.89 44.44
CA ALA A 302 -50.72 6.11 44.55
C ALA A 302 -51.30 5.04 45.51
N ARG A 303 -52.10 5.53 46.44
CA ARG A 303 -52.83 4.79 47.48
C ARG A 303 -53.88 3.85 46.90
#